data_3216e1f50d251287f220316e3ca0983e
#
_entry.id   3216e1f50d251287f220316e3ca0983e
#
_cell.length_a   1.000
_cell.length_b   1.000
_cell.length_c   1.000
_cell.angle_alpha   90.00
_cell.angle_beta   90.00
_cell.angle_gamma   90.00
#
_symmetry.space_group_name_H-M   'P 1'
#
loop_
_entity.id
_entity.type
_entity.pdbx_description
1 polymer ?
#
loop_
_entity_poly.entity_id
_entity_poly.type
_entity_poly.pdbx_seq_one_letter_code
_entity_poly.pdbx_strand_id
1 'polypeptide(L)'
;TGDRLASVPVSATIGAAEKIVPPETLWSGDAGSALADLLGRLRTAWANRPAIAPGEWPGLFAALLEPETIRPAFGRHPRLSIWGPLEARLQRADLLVQGGLNEGTWPPAVETGPWINRPMRAELGLQQPERRIGLSAHDFVAALGAERVLLTRAEREGGAPTVPSRWLARLDALFGYEPGSAPVPEYIQR
;
A
#
# COMPACT_ATOMS: atom_id res chain seq x y z
N THR A 1 -33.04 -1.82 -27.43
CA THR A 1 -32.97 -0.46 -26.84
C THR A 1 -32.20 -0.48 -25.50
N GLY A 2 -31.92 -1.67 -24.94
CA GLY A 2 -31.21 -1.83 -23.66
C GLY A 2 -29.69 -1.67 -23.72
N ASP A 3 -29.10 -1.80 -24.89
CA ASP A 3 -27.64 -1.94 -25.04
C ASP A 3 -26.86 -0.61 -25.06
N ARG A 4 -27.55 0.52 -25.16
CA ARG A 4 -26.93 1.86 -25.25
C ARG A 4 -26.71 2.57 -23.92
N LEU A 5 -27.39 2.17 -22.86
CA LEU A 5 -27.38 2.94 -21.59
C LEU A 5 -26.26 2.51 -20.63
N ALA A 6 -25.78 1.27 -20.71
CA ALA A 6 -24.79 0.77 -19.77
C ALA A 6 -23.33 1.20 -20.06
N SER A 7 -22.99 1.51 -21.31
CA SER A 7 -21.66 1.98 -21.71
C SER A 7 -21.51 3.52 -21.66
N VAL A 8 -22.60 4.23 -21.45
CA VAL A 8 -22.67 5.70 -21.49
C VAL A 8 -21.72 6.39 -20.50
N PRO A 9 -21.58 5.96 -19.23
CA PRO A 9 -20.71 6.69 -18.31
C PRO A 9 -19.22 6.63 -18.70
N VAL A 10 -18.74 5.45 -19.12
CA VAL A 10 -17.32 5.29 -19.50
C VAL A 10 -17.01 6.08 -20.77
N SER A 11 -17.84 5.95 -21.80
CA SER A 11 -17.66 6.69 -23.05
C SER A 11 -17.81 8.20 -22.88
N ALA A 12 -18.72 8.63 -22.02
CA ALA A 12 -18.89 10.05 -21.68
C ALA A 12 -17.67 10.60 -20.93
N THR A 13 -17.09 9.80 -20.03
CA THR A 13 -15.87 10.17 -19.30
C THR A 13 -14.68 10.32 -20.24
N ILE A 14 -14.48 9.37 -21.16
CA ILE A 14 -13.45 9.46 -22.21
C ILE A 14 -13.64 10.74 -23.03
N GLY A 15 -14.83 10.94 -23.60
CA GLY A 15 -15.09 12.11 -24.43
C GLY A 15 -15.01 13.45 -23.68
N ALA A 16 -15.28 13.47 -22.37
CA ALA A 16 -15.08 14.65 -21.56
C ALA A 16 -13.59 14.92 -21.28
N ALA A 17 -12.82 13.88 -20.99
CA ALA A 17 -11.39 13.98 -20.74
C ALA A 17 -10.63 14.46 -22.00
N GLU A 18 -10.95 13.92 -23.17
CA GLU A 18 -10.36 14.30 -24.46
C GLU A 18 -10.69 15.73 -24.91
N LYS A 19 -11.75 16.32 -24.37
CA LYS A 19 -12.05 17.75 -24.58
C LYS A 19 -11.21 18.68 -23.71
N ILE A 20 -10.70 18.18 -22.59
CA ILE A 20 -9.90 18.96 -21.63
C ILE A 20 -8.40 18.81 -21.95
N VAL A 21 -7.99 17.59 -22.30
CA VAL A 21 -6.58 17.26 -22.58
C VAL A 21 -6.52 16.60 -23.97
N PRO A 22 -5.60 17.06 -24.86
CA PRO A 22 -5.43 16.44 -26.16
C PRO A 22 -5.17 14.92 -26.04
N PRO A 23 -5.81 14.08 -26.89
CA PRO A 23 -5.68 12.62 -26.81
C PRO A 23 -4.25 12.11 -26.83
N GLU A 24 -3.37 12.76 -27.60
CA GLU A 24 -1.94 12.43 -27.69
C GLU A 24 -1.18 12.64 -26.37
N THR A 25 -1.68 13.53 -25.51
CA THR A 25 -1.14 13.76 -24.16
C THR A 25 -1.82 12.85 -23.14
N LEU A 26 -3.14 12.76 -23.19
CA LEU A 26 -3.95 11.98 -22.23
C LEU A 26 -3.58 10.50 -22.22
N TRP A 27 -3.39 9.92 -23.40
CA TRP A 27 -3.14 8.48 -23.56
C TRP A 27 -1.65 8.13 -23.67
N SER A 28 -0.76 9.10 -23.46
CA SER A 28 0.68 8.88 -23.56
C SER A 28 1.30 8.31 -22.27
N GLY A 29 2.43 7.63 -22.46
CA GLY A 29 3.22 7.06 -21.36
C GLY A 29 2.51 5.94 -20.58
N ASP A 30 3.15 5.48 -19.51
CA ASP A 30 2.66 4.35 -18.71
C ASP A 30 1.31 4.67 -18.06
N ALA A 31 1.11 5.91 -17.63
CA ALA A 31 -0.12 6.36 -16.99
C ALA A 31 -1.30 6.38 -17.96
N GLY A 32 -1.10 6.97 -19.13
CA GLY A 32 -2.13 7.03 -20.16
C GLY A 32 -2.51 5.63 -20.67
N SER A 33 -1.53 4.75 -20.86
CA SER A 33 -1.75 3.37 -21.25
C SER A 33 -2.54 2.59 -20.20
N ALA A 34 -2.15 2.69 -18.92
CA ALA A 34 -2.86 2.02 -17.83
C ALA A 34 -4.31 2.51 -17.70
N LEU A 35 -4.55 3.82 -17.85
CA LEU A 35 -5.89 4.38 -17.84
C LEU A 35 -6.72 3.90 -19.03
N ALA A 36 -6.13 3.83 -20.23
CA ALA A 36 -6.81 3.30 -21.42
C ALA A 36 -7.22 1.84 -21.25
N ASP A 37 -6.33 1.01 -20.68
CA ASP A 37 -6.59 -0.40 -20.38
C ASP A 37 -7.71 -0.55 -19.34
N LEU A 38 -7.68 0.24 -18.25
CA LEU A 38 -8.76 0.24 -17.25
C LEU A 38 -10.10 0.58 -17.87
N LEU A 39 -10.16 1.68 -18.64
CA LEU A 39 -11.41 2.11 -19.28
C LEU A 39 -11.89 1.09 -20.30
N GLY A 40 -10.98 0.42 -21.01
CA GLY A 40 -11.29 -0.70 -21.92
C GLY A 40 -11.93 -1.88 -21.17
N ARG A 41 -11.33 -2.30 -20.04
CA ARG A 41 -11.90 -3.34 -19.17
C ARG A 41 -13.27 -2.94 -18.62
N LEU A 42 -13.41 -1.70 -18.15
CA LEU A 42 -14.68 -1.18 -17.65
C LEU A 42 -15.76 -1.17 -18.71
N ARG A 43 -15.45 -0.73 -19.92
CA ARG A 43 -16.40 -0.73 -21.03
C ARG A 43 -16.92 -2.14 -21.33
N THR A 44 -16.05 -3.13 -21.34
CA THR A 44 -16.40 -4.53 -21.56
C THR A 44 -17.22 -5.10 -20.40
N ALA A 45 -16.78 -4.88 -19.17
CA ALA A 45 -17.47 -5.36 -17.97
C ALA A 45 -18.85 -4.71 -17.76
N TRP A 46 -19.02 -3.48 -18.25
CA TRP A 46 -20.27 -2.73 -18.10
C TRP A 46 -21.32 -3.00 -19.18
N ALA A 47 -20.96 -3.69 -20.26
CA ALA A 47 -21.86 -3.93 -21.40
C ALA A 47 -23.23 -4.55 -21.00
N ASN A 48 -23.25 -5.35 -19.93
CA ASN A 48 -24.46 -6.05 -19.44
C ASN A 48 -24.85 -5.63 -18.00
N ARG A 49 -24.43 -4.46 -17.53
CA ARG A 49 -24.75 -3.97 -16.19
C ARG A 49 -25.89 -2.96 -16.22
N PRO A 50 -26.66 -2.84 -15.10
CA PRO A 50 -27.70 -1.81 -15.01
C PRO A 50 -27.11 -0.41 -15.14
N ALA A 51 -27.91 0.53 -15.61
CA ALA A 51 -27.55 1.94 -15.69
C ALA A 51 -27.28 2.50 -14.29
N ILE A 52 -26.26 3.34 -14.17
CA ILE A 52 -25.92 4.06 -12.94
C ILE A 52 -26.44 5.47 -13.06
N ALA A 53 -26.92 6.02 -11.94
CA ALA A 53 -27.29 7.42 -11.89
C ALA A 53 -26.07 8.31 -12.16
N PRO A 54 -26.19 9.39 -12.95
CA PRO A 54 -25.05 10.25 -13.28
C PRO A 54 -24.31 10.80 -12.05
N GLY A 55 -25.01 11.05 -10.95
CA GLY A 55 -24.41 11.53 -9.70
C GLY A 55 -23.58 10.49 -8.93
N GLU A 56 -23.79 9.19 -9.18
CA GLU A 56 -23.05 8.11 -8.51
C GLU A 56 -21.75 7.77 -9.24
N TRP A 57 -21.67 8.08 -10.54
CA TRP A 57 -20.54 7.73 -11.38
C TRP A 57 -19.21 8.29 -10.89
N PRO A 58 -19.07 9.57 -10.50
CA PRO A 58 -17.78 10.11 -10.07
C PRO A 58 -17.21 9.37 -8.85
N GLY A 59 -18.06 9.06 -7.86
CA GLY A 59 -17.63 8.32 -6.67
C GLY A 59 -17.20 6.89 -6.98
N LEU A 60 -17.97 6.21 -7.83
CA LEU A 60 -17.62 4.86 -8.28
C LEU A 60 -16.34 4.85 -9.10
N PHE A 61 -16.18 5.80 -10.02
CA PHE A 61 -14.99 5.89 -10.84
C PHE A 61 -13.73 6.17 -10.02
N ALA A 62 -13.82 7.05 -9.01
CA ALA A 62 -12.74 7.30 -8.07
C ALA A 62 -12.35 6.01 -7.30
N ALA A 63 -13.32 5.25 -6.81
CA ALA A 63 -13.08 3.98 -6.14
C ALA A 63 -12.46 2.91 -7.05
N LEU A 64 -12.76 2.93 -8.34
CA LEU A 64 -12.16 2.02 -9.33
C LEU A 64 -10.73 2.43 -9.72
N LEU A 65 -10.39 3.71 -9.59
CA LEU A 65 -9.04 4.22 -9.82
C LEU A 65 -8.11 3.99 -8.63
N GLU A 66 -8.63 3.97 -7.41
CA GLU A 66 -7.85 3.90 -6.17
C GLU A 66 -6.86 2.70 -6.12
N PRO A 67 -7.22 1.47 -6.55
CA PRO A 67 -6.30 0.34 -6.56
C PRO A 67 -5.29 0.36 -7.71
N GLU A 68 -5.49 1.21 -8.71
CA GLU A 68 -4.60 1.27 -9.87
C GLU A 68 -3.31 2.03 -9.51
N THR A 69 -2.20 1.32 -9.55
CA THR A 69 -0.88 1.88 -9.22
C THR A 69 0.03 1.80 -10.43
N ILE A 70 0.53 2.95 -10.88
CA ILE A 70 1.50 3.01 -11.96
C ILE A 70 2.89 3.04 -11.34
N ARG A 71 3.69 2.04 -11.67
CA ARG A 71 5.09 1.98 -11.25
C ARG A 71 5.96 2.35 -12.44
N PRO A 72 6.48 3.58 -12.50
CA PRO A 72 7.35 3.97 -13.61
C PRO A 72 8.58 3.05 -13.67
N ALA A 73 8.94 2.63 -14.88
CA ALA A 73 10.09 1.78 -15.11
C ALA A 73 11.43 2.49 -14.80
N PHE A 74 11.40 3.83 -14.77
CA PHE A 74 12.58 4.67 -14.55
C PHE A 74 12.64 5.18 -13.12
N GLY A 75 13.84 5.25 -12.55
CA GLY A 75 14.09 5.84 -11.23
C GLY A 75 14.49 4.85 -10.14
N ARG A 76 14.71 3.58 -10.46
CA ARG A 76 15.31 2.64 -9.50
C ARG A 76 16.82 2.85 -9.47
N HIS A 77 17.32 3.35 -8.35
CA HIS A 77 18.76 3.38 -8.12
C HIS A 77 19.27 1.93 -8.01
N PRO A 78 20.33 1.53 -8.74
CA PRO A 78 20.76 0.14 -8.81
C PRO A 78 21.17 -0.45 -7.45
N ARG A 79 21.54 0.40 -6.49
CA ARG A 79 21.93 0.00 -5.13
C ARG A 79 20.90 0.37 -4.06
N LEU A 80 19.73 0.88 -4.43
CA LEU A 80 18.66 1.24 -3.51
C LEU A 80 17.40 0.45 -3.84
N SER A 81 16.94 -0.34 -2.88
CA SER A 81 15.71 -1.13 -3.01
C SER A 81 14.75 -0.77 -1.89
N ILE A 82 13.47 -0.68 -2.21
CA ILE A 82 12.40 -0.53 -1.23
C ILE A 82 11.59 -1.82 -1.29
N TRP A 83 11.54 -2.54 -0.16
CA TRP A 83 10.89 -3.83 -0.06
C TRP A 83 9.74 -3.78 0.95
N GLY A 84 8.65 -4.45 0.63
CA GLY A 84 7.69 -4.85 1.65
C GLY A 84 8.25 -6.02 2.49
N PRO A 85 7.64 -6.33 3.65
CA PRO A 85 8.14 -7.39 4.54
C PRO A 85 8.29 -8.75 3.86
N LEU A 86 7.36 -9.10 2.96
CA LEU A 86 7.41 -10.36 2.22
C LEU A 86 8.52 -10.37 1.17
N GLU A 87 8.72 -9.24 0.47
CA GLU A 87 9.73 -9.08 -0.56
C GLU A 87 11.15 -9.04 0.03
N ALA A 88 11.28 -8.51 1.25
CA ALA A 88 12.56 -8.45 1.97
C ALA A 88 13.08 -9.81 2.42
N ARG A 89 12.21 -10.83 2.49
CA ARG A 89 12.62 -12.18 2.86
C ARG A 89 13.66 -12.71 1.87
N LEU A 90 14.73 -13.30 2.38
CA LEU A 90 15.84 -13.83 1.60
C LEU A 90 16.66 -12.77 0.84
N GLN A 91 16.39 -11.49 1.04
CA GLN A 91 17.23 -10.42 0.49
C GLN A 91 18.37 -10.08 1.46
N ARG A 92 19.47 -9.56 0.90
CA ARG A 92 20.60 -9.06 1.66
C ARG A 92 20.94 -7.66 1.21
N ALA A 93 21.29 -6.81 2.18
CA ALA A 93 21.76 -5.46 1.95
C ALA A 93 22.88 -5.13 2.94
N ASP A 94 23.85 -4.29 2.53
CA ASP A 94 24.93 -3.80 3.39
C ASP A 94 24.38 -2.91 4.53
N LEU A 95 23.31 -2.17 4.23
CA LEU A 95 22.55 -1.37 5.19
C LEU A 95 21.06 -1.62 4.99
N LEU A 96 20.37 -2.06 6.01
CA LEU A 96 18.93 -2.21 6.02
C LEU A 96 18.31 -1.10 6.87
N VAL A 97 17.42 -0.31 6.27
CA VAL A 97 16.63 0.70 6.97
C VAL A 97 15.23 0.15 7.18
N GLN A 98 14.87 -0.14 8.42
CA GLN A 98 13.51 -0.57 8.77
C GLN A 98 12.70 0.63 9.25
N GLY A 99 11.79 1.10 8.39
CA GLY A 99 10.98 2.28 8.62
C GLY A 99 9.59 1.98 9.16
N GLY A 100 8.95 3.03 9.69
CA GLY A 100 7.57 2.96 10.12
C GLY A 100 7.33 2.10 11.37
N LEU A 101 8.30 2.06 12.30
CA LEU A 101 8.21 1.26 13.53
C LEU A 101 7.25 1.91 14.56
N ASN A 102 6.02 2.12 14.11
CA ASN A 102 4.92 2.61 14.92
C ASN A 102 3.91 1.48 15.19
N GLU A 103 3.25 1.51 16.34
CA GLU A 103 2.17 0.57 16.66
C GLU A 103 1.03 0.74 15.65
N GLY A 104 0.49 -0.39 15.17
CA GLY A 104 -0.50 -0.40 14.09
C GLY A 104 0.10 -0.54 12.68
N THR A 105 1.39 -0.15 12.51
CA THR A 105 2.16 -0.41 11.28
C THR A 105 3.06 -1.64 11.48
N TRP A 106 3.78 -1.70 12.61
CA TRP A 106 4.60 -2.82 13.02
C TRP A 106 4.33 -3.23 14.47
N PRO A 107 3.55 -4.27 14.74
CA PRO A 107 2.78 -5.09 13.77
C PRO A 107 1.56 -4.35 13.23
N PRO A 108 1.07 -4.74 12.03
CA PRO A 108 -0.17 -4.19 11.52
C PRO A 108 -1.34 -4.53 12.44
N ALA A 109 -2.32 -3.65 12.49
CA ALA A 109 -3.56 -3.89 13.22
C ALA A 109 -4.24 -5.18 12.75
N VAL A 110 -4.76 -5.94 13.70
CA VAL A 110 -5.46 -7.20 13.42
C VAL A 110 -6.94 -6.93 13.30
N GLU A 111 -7.45 -6.99 12.09
CA GLU A 111 -8.87 -6.89 11.81
C GLU A 111 -9.46 -8.26 11.48
N THR A 112 -10.55 -8.61 12.15
CA THR A 112 -11.28 -9.86 11.89
C THR A 112 -12.21 -9.75 10.69
N GLY A 113 -12.48 -8.52 10.23
CA GLY A 113 -13.50 -8.21 9.24
C GLY A 113 -14.92 -8.25 9.83
N PRO A 114 -15.91 -7.67 9.14
CA PRO A 114 -17.27 -7.54 9.66
C PRO A 114 -18.08 -8.85 9.57
N TRP A 115 -17.66 -9.82 8.75
CA TRP A 115 -18.49 -10.99 8.40
C TRP A 115 -18.12 -12.25 9.15
N ILE A 116 -16.84 -12.49 9.45
CA ILE A 116 -16.35 -13.74 10.02
C ILE A 116 -15.58 -13.44 11.30
N ASN A 117 -16.13 -13.78 12.46
CA ASN A 117 -15.47 -13.64 13.75
C ASN A 117 -14.45 -14.78 14.01
N ARG A 118 -13.70 -14.71 15.12
CA ARG A 118 -12.68 -15.70 15.48
C ARG A 118 -13.22 -17.14 15.64
N PRO A 119 -14.33 -17.39 16.36
CA PRO A 119 -14.93 -18.71 16.43
C PRO A 119 -15.29 -19.28 15.06
N MET A 120 -15.97 -18.51 14.22
CA MET A 120 -16.34 -18.93 12.86
C MET A 120 -15.11 -19.28 12.01
N ARG A 121 -14.01 -18.53 12.16
CA ARG A 121 -12.74 -18.84 11.49
C ARG A 121 -12.18 -20.19 11.95
N ALA A 122 -12.26 -20.47 13.24
CA ALA A 122 -11.80 -21.74 13.80
C ALA A 122 -12.62 -22.92 13.26
N GLU A 123 -13.95 -22.82 13.25
CA GLU A 123 -14.85 -23.84 12.71
C GLU A 123 -14.61 -24.13 11.23
N LEU A 124 -14.31 -23.07 10.45
CA LEU A 124 -14.01 -23.16 9.01
C LEU A 124 -12.55 -23.57 8.71
N GLY A 125 -11.72 -23.83 9.72
CA GLY A 125 -10.30 -24.14 9.54
C GLY A 125 -9.48 -22.98 8.98
N LEU A 126 -9.97 -21.73 9.04
CA LEU A 126 -9.29 -20.56 8.56
C LEU A 126 -8.23 -20.10 9.56
N GLN A 127 -7.15 -19.53 9.03
CA GLN A 127 -6.08 -18.99 9.87
C GLN A 127 -6.60 -17.84 10.75
N GLN A 128 -6.21 -17.87 12.03
CA GLN A 128 -6.53 -16.78 12.94
C GLN A 128 -5.77 -15.51 12.55
N PRO A 129 -6.41 -14.34 12.67
CA PRO A 129 -5.80 -13.05 12.29
C PRO A 129 -4.50 -12.76 13.05
N GLU A 130 -4.36 -13.23 14.27
CA GLU A 130 -3.20 -13.08 15.15
C GLU A 130 -1.92 -13.71 14.57
N ARG A 131 -2.05 -14.64 13.65
CA ARG A 131 -0.90 -15.22 12.94
C ARG A 131 -0.09 -14.14 12.19
N ARG A 132 -0.74 -13.07 11.76
CA ARG A 132 -0.06 -11.92 11.12
C ARG A 132 0.92 -11.23 12.07
N ILE A 133 0.59 -11.17 13.36
CA ILE A 133 1.49 -10.61 14.38
C ILE A 133 2.74 -11.47 14.48
N GLY A 134 2.59 -12.81 14.52
CA GLY A 134 3.72 -13.73 14.56
C GLY A 134 4.61 -13.64 13.32
N LEU A 135 4.01 -13.52 12.13
CA LEU A 135 4.77 -13.31 10.89
C LEU A 135 5.50 -11.97 10.89
N SER A 136 4.85 -10.90 11.35
CA SER A 136 5.47 -9.58 11.48
C SER A 136 6.64 -9.61 12.47
N ALA A 137 6.52 -10.33 13.58
CA ALA A 137 7.62 -10.52 14.54
C ALA A 137 8.79 -11.26 13.91
N HIS A 138 8.51 -12.33 13.15
CA HIS A 138 9.52 -13.08 12.41
C HIS A 138 10.24 -12.18 11.41
N ASP A 139 9.51 -11.40 10.62
CA ASP A 139 10.09 -10.51 9.61
C ASP A 139 10.94 -9.40 10.26
N PHE A 140 10.49 -8.87 11.41
CA PHE A 140 11.24 -7.92 12.19
C PHE A 140 12.58 -8.50 12.69
N VAL A 141 12.54 -9.69 13.29
CA VAL A 141 13.76 -10.37 13.80
C VAL A 141 14.68 -10.73 12.65
N ALA A 142 14.15 -11.22 11.52
CA ALA A 142 14.95 -11.54 10.34
C ALA A 142 15.68 -10.31 9.80
N ALA A 143 15.04 -9.15 9.80
CA ALA A 143 15.64 -7.88 9.39
C ALA A 143 16.80 -7.45 10.29
N LEU A 144 16.76 -7.75 11.58
CA LEU A 144 17.86 -7.47 12.53
C LEU A 144 19.11 -8.31 12.27
N GLY A 145 19.02 -9.36 11.46
CA GLY A 145 20.17 -10.18 11.05
C GLY A 145 21.04 -9.55 9.95
N ALA A 146 20.71 -8.37 9.43
CA ALA A 146 21.55 -7.65 8.48
C ALA A 146 22.82 -7.10 9.17
N GLU A 147 23.89 -6.89 8.39
CA GLU A 147 25.18 -6.42 8.92
C GLU A 147 25.06 -5.05 9.62
N ARG A 148 24.30 -4.14 9.02
CA ARG A 148 23.98 -2.84 9.60
C ARG A 148 22.48 -2.58 9.49
N VAL A 149 21.85 -2.25 10.59
CA VAL A 149 20.42 -1.98 10.66
C VAL A 149 20.16 -0.60 11.25
N LEU A 150 19.34 0.17 10.58
CA LEU A 150 18.82 1.44 11.08
C LEU A 150 17.32 1.28 11.32
N LEU A 151 16.88 1.47 12.55
CA LEU A 151 15.47 1.41 12.94
C LEU A 151 14.92 2.84 13.01
N THR A 152 13.82 3.09 12.32
CA THR A 152 13.21 4.43 12.29
C THR A 152 11.71 4.37 12.55
N ARG A 153 11.19 5.40 13.21
CA ARG A 153 9.76 5.60 13.41
C ARG A 153 9.37 7.05 13.16
N ALA A 154 8.11 7.28 12.84
CA ALA A 154 7.55 8.61 12.85
C ALA A 154 7.16 8.98 14.30
N GLU A 155 7.50 10.17 14.77
CA GLU A 155 7.02 10.69 16.07
C GLU A 155 5.59 11.23 15.97
N ARG A 156 5.21 11.66 14.78
CA ARG A 156 3.88 12.19 14.49
C ARG A 156 3.40 11.69 13.11
N GLU A 157 2.10 11.48 13.01
CA GLU A 157 1.41 11.15 11.77
C GLU A 157 0.13 11.98 11.68
N GLY A 158 -0.06 12.70 10.57
CA GLY A 158 -1.20 13.61 10.42
C GLY A 158 -1.29 14.69 11.52
N GLY A 159 -0.15 15.08 12.11
CA GLY A 159 -0.10 16.03 13.24
C GLY A 159 -0.30 15.42 14.63
N ALA A 160 -0.80 14.18 14.74
CA ALA A 160 -0.98 13.47 16.00
C ALA A 160 0.30 12.73 16.44
N PRO A 161 0.60 12.64 17.74
CA PRO A 161 1.71 11.83 18.24
C PRO A 161 1.44 10.34 18.00
N THR A 162 2.49 9.59 17.67
CA THR A 162 2.42 8.15 17.44
C THR A 162 2.99 7.36 18.62
N VAL A 163 2.59 6.09 18.73
CA VAL A 163 3.12 5.16 19.73
C VAL A 163 4.23 4.33 19.06
N PRO A 164 5.41 4.16 19.70
CA PRO A 164 6.44 3.26 19.21
C PRO A 164 5.91 1.83 19.05
N SER A 165 6.40 1.12 18.03
CA SER A 165 6.14 -0.30 17.88
C SER A 165 6.53 -1.08 19.14
N ARG A 166 5.71 -2.05 19.53
CA ARG A 166 6.01 -2.96 20.65
C ARG A 166 7.33 -3.74 20.46
N TRP A 167 7.76 -3.93 19.22
CA TRP A 167 9.04 -4.56 18.91
C TRP A 167 10.21 -3.65 19.27
N LEU A 168 10.09 -2.36 18.95
CA LEU A 168 11.08 -1.36 19.32
C LEU A 168 11.16 -1.21 20.84
N ALA A 169 10.03 -1.08 21.52
CA ALA A 169 9.99 -1.01 22.98
C ALA A 169 10.62 -2.23 23.68
N ARG A 170 10.51 -3.44 23.07
CA ARG A 170 11.18 -4.63 23.60
C ARG A 170 12.69 -4.59 23.40
N LEU A 171 13.18 -4.08 22.27
CA LEU A 171 14.61 -3.87 22.06
C LEU A 171 15.17 -2.85 23.04
N ASP A 172 14.48 -1.73 23.23
CA ASP A 172 14.87 -0.70 24.18
C ASP A 172 15.01 -1.28 25.59
N ALA A 173 14.05 -2.10 26.03
CA ALA A 173 14.10 -2.77 27.33
C ALA A 173 15.24 -3.79 27.45
N LEU A 174 15.61 -4.46 26.35
CA LEU A 174 16.69 -5.45 26.33
C LEU A 174 18.08 -4.80 26.37
N PHE A 175 18.25 -3.70 25.67
CA PHE A 175 19.55 -3.04 25.48
C PHE A 175 19.74 -1.82 26.39
N GLY A 176 18.73 -1.45 27.18
CA GLY A 176 18.76 -0.26 28.02
C GLY A 176 18.85 1.04 27.20
N TYR A 177 18.26 1.02 26.00
CA TYR A 177 18.34 2.14 25.08
C TYR A 177 17.32 3.22 25.46
N GLU A 178 17.79 4.45 25.61
CA GLU A 178 16.91 5.61 25.76
C GLU A 178 16.64 6.24 24.37
N PRO A 179 15.35 6.41 23.98
CA PRO A 179 14.99 7.04 22.72
C PRO A 179 15.63 8.43 22.57
N GLY A 180 16.33 8.66 21.47
CA GLY A 180 17.03 9.92 21.20
C GLY A 180 18.51 9.96 21.58
N SER A 181 19.05 8.91 22.21
CA SER A 181 20.47 8.83 22.59
C SER A 181 21.40 8.35 21.46
N ALA A 182 20.85 7.72 20.41
CA ALA A 182 21.66 7.27 19.28
C ALA A 182 22.12 8.46 18.43
N PRO A 183 23.42 8.57 18.11
CA PRO A 183 23.88 9.54 17.16
C PRO A 183 23.27 9.25 15.78
N VAL A 184 22.65 10.26 15.16
CA VAL A 184 22.20 10.14 13.79
C VAL A 184 23.44 9.92 12.92
N PRO A 185 23.50 8.86 12.09
CA PRO A 185 24.65 8.61 11.25
C PRO A 185 24.96 9.82 10.36
N GLU A 186 26.25 10.17 10.24
CA GLU A 186 26.72 11.40 9.55
C GLU A 186 26.21 11.50 8.08
N TYR A 187 25.99 10.36 7.42
CA TYR A 187 25.44 10.30 6.06
C TYR A 187 23.95 10.67 5.96
N ILE A 188 23.23 10.81 7.08
CA ILE A 188 21.82 11.22 7.13
C ILE A 188 21.71 12.73 7.43
N GLN A 189 22.78 13.37 7.85
CA GLN A 189 22.82 14.80 8.22
C GLN A 189 22.99 15.75 7.02
N ARG A 190 23.00 15.25 5.78
CA ARG A 190 23.18 16.07 4.56
C ARG A 190 21.92 16.14 3.73
#